data_e4a630bfc6b4e6697fea1b3700a6ab92
#
_entry.id   e4a630bfc6b4e6697fea1b3700a6ab92
#
_cell.length_a   1.000
_cell.length_b   1.000
_cell.length_c   1.000
_cell.angle_alpha   90.00
_cell.angle_beta   90.00
_cell.angle_gamma   90.00
#
_symmetry.space_group_name_H-M   'P 1'
#
loop_
_entity.id
_entity.type
_entity.pdbx_description
1 polymer ?
#
loop_
_entity_poly.entity_id
_entity_poly.type
_entity_poly.pdbx_seq_one_letter_code
_entity_poly.pdbx_strand_id
1 'polypeptide(L)'
;RGRRRGGGRAGNARRGGAAVAQAPWAPPRNADRPTEPLTEEGVRAIHDGAMRILEEIGIDFLNAEARGILKAAGCDVAPEGARVRMDRGFVLEKLKTAPQSFTVTPRNPARAITIGDGRMVFGNVSSPPNCSDLDRGRRPGDRESYQDLIKLTQSFNCIHFAGGYPVEPVDIHASIRHLDCLFDK
;
A
#
# COMPACT_ATOMS: atom_id res chain seq x y z
N ARG A 1 42.95 51.34 -20.11
CA ARG A 1 41.96 50.43 -20.76
C ARG A 1 41.90 49.13 -19.94
N GLY A 2 40.96 49.08 -18.98
CA GLY A 2 40.73 47.92 -18.14
C GLY A 2 39.71 46.98 -18.78
N ARG A 3 40.06 45.73 -18.99
CA ARG A 3 39.14 44.66 -19.41
C ARG A 3 38.33 44.18 -18.20
N ARG A 4 37.03 44.44 -18.19
CA ARG A 4 36.08 43.83 -17.30
C ARG A 4 35.90 42.36 -17.70
N ARG A 5 36.33 41.41 -16.85
CA ARG A 5 35.97 39.98 -16.94
C ARG A 5 34.58 39.81 -16.43
N GLY A 6 33.61 39.62 -17.32
CA GLY A 6 32.28 39.20 -16.99
C GLY A 6 32.31 37.72 -16.57
N GLY A 7 32.21 37.47 -15.26
CA GLY A 7 31.99 36.14 -14.72
C GLY A 7 30.54 35.74 -14.95
N GLY A 8 30.28 34.97 -16.02
CA GLY A 8 28.95 34.51 -16.33
C GLY A 8 28.50 33.40 -15.34
N ARG A 9 27.32 33.59 -14.77
CA ARG A 9 26.56 32.62 -13.97
C ARG A 9 26.09 31.37 -14.74
N ALA A 10 26.68 31.08 -15.92
CA ALA A 10 26.30 29.96 -16.78
C ALA A 10 27.01 28.64 -16.47
N GLY A 11 27.91 28.60 -15.47
CA GLY A 11 28.74 27.41 -15.18
C GLY A 11 28.18 26.40 -14.20
N ASN A 12 27.05 26.68 -13.52
CA ASN A 12 26.59 25.82 -12.41
C ASN A 12 25.31 25.03 -12.71
N ALA A 13 24.81 25.06 -13.94
CA ALA A 13 23.58 24.35 -14.33
C ALA A 13 23.81 22.91 -14.84
N ARG A 14 25.02 22.35 -14.74
CA ARG A 14 25.35 21.03 -15.30
C ARG A 14 25.92 20.01 -14.30
N ARG A 15 25.58 20.13 -13.04
CA ARG A 15 25.77 19.06 -12.05
C ARG A 15 24.44 18.50 -11.55
N GLY A 16 23.36 18.59 -12.34
CA GLY A 16 22.23 17.70 -12.20
C GLY A 16 22.69 16.33 -12.67
N GLY A 17 22.79 15.32 -11.79
CA GLY A 17 23.02 13.96 -12.18
C GLY A 17 22.09 13.61 -13.35
N ALA A 18 22.59 12.84 -14.32
CA ALA A 18 21.79 12.45 -15.49
C ALA A 18 20.49 11.84 -14.98
N ALA A 19 19.36 12.46 -15.31
CA ALA A 19 18.07 11.91 -14.95
C ALA A 19 17.95 10.50 -15.52
N VAL A 20 17.57 9.53 -14.70
CA VAL A 20 17.34 8.16 -15.17
C VAL A 20 16.27 8.19 -16.22
N ALA A 21 16.56 7.67 -17.42
CA ALA A 21 15.57 7.57 -18.48
C ALA A 21 14.42 6.65 -18.03
N GLN A 22 13.20 7.13 -18.17
CA GLN A 22 12.02 6.42 -17.71
C GLN A 22 10.99 6.29 -18.84
N ALA A 23 10.30 5.15 -18.86
CA ALA A 23 9.09 5.02 -19.66
C ALA A 23 8.00 6.01 -19.19
N PRO A 24 7.05 6.39 -20.03
CA PRO A 24 5.89 7.16 -19.61
C PRO A 24 5.17 6.47 -18.46
N TRP A 25 4.64 7.26 -17.51
CA TRP A 25 3.84 6.73 -16.42
C TRP A 25 2.54 6.10 -16.97
N ALA A 26 2.38 4.83 -16.77
CA ALA A 26 1.18 4.10 -17.15
C ALA A 26 1.13 2.76 -16.38
N PRO A 27 0.06 2.45 -15.63
CA PRO A 27 -0.14 1.11 -15.08
C PRO A 27 -0.25 0.08 -16.23
N PRO A 28 0.63 -0.94 -16.26
CA PRO A 28 0.56 -1.96 -17.30
C PRO A 28 -0.69 -2.83 -17.14
N ARG A 29 -1.12 -3.41 -18.25
CA ARG A 29 -2.13 -4.48 -18.22
C ARG A 29 -1.44 -5.83 -18.30
N ASN A 30 -1.88 -6.75 -17.46
CA ASN A 30 -1.47 -8.14 -17.60
C ASN A 30 -2.25 -8.76 -18.77
N ALA A 31 -1.53 -9.08 -19.84
CA ALA A 31 -2.09 -9.77 -21.01
C ALA A 31 -1.92 -11.30 -20.90
N ASP A 32 -1.10 -11.75 -19.97
CA ASP A 32 -0.81 -13.17 -19.81
C ASP A 32 -1.85 -13.85 -18.90
N ARG A 33 -2.07 -15.12 -19.17
CA ARG A 33 -2.89 -15.94 -18.28
C ARG A 33 -2.21 -16.05 -16.90
N PRO A 34 -2.93 -15.80 -15.78
CA PRO A 34 -2.37 -15.97 -14.45
C PRO A 34 -1.80 -17.38 -14.24
N THR A 35 -0.68 -17.48 -13.55
CA THR A 35 -0.16 -18.76 -13.09
C THR A 35 -1.04 -19.27 -11.95
N GLU A 36 -1.61 -20.45 -12.12
CA GLU A 36 -2.50 -21.09 -11.15
C GLU A 36 -1.79 -22.32 -10.54
N PRO A 37 -1.03 -22.16 -9.43
CA PRO A 37 -0.25 -23.24 -8.84
C PRO A 37 -1.10 -24.28 -8.11
N LEU A 38 -2.35 -23.94 -7.80
CA LEU A 38 -3.31 -24.81 -7.12
C LEU A 38 -4.36 -25.35 -8.10
N THR A 39 -4.82 -26.57 -7.86
CA THR A 39 -6.00 -27.12 -8.55
C THR A 39 -7.27 -26.41 -8.06
N GLU A 40 -8.34 -26.45 -8.85
CA GLU A 40 -9.65 -25.95 -8.43
C GLU A 40 -10.13 -26.58 -7.12
N GLU A 41 -9.87 -27.90 -6.94
CA GLU A 41 -10.20 -28.62 -5.70
C GLU A 41 -9.42 -28.05 -4.51
N GLY A 42 -8.12 -27.77 -4.69
CA GLY A 42 -7.29 -27.13 -3.67
C GLY A 42 -7.81 -25.75 -3.28
N VAL A 43 -8.19 -24.93 -4.24
CA VAL A 43 -8.79 -23.61 -3.99
C VAL A 43 -10.11 -23.74 -3.25
N ARG A 44 -10.98 -24.69 -3.65
CA ARG A 44 -12.25 -24.96 -2.95
C ARG A 44 -12.03 -25.42 -1.52
N ALA A 45 -11.08 -26.32 -1.29
CA ALA A 45 -10.76 -26.80 0.06
C ALA A 45 -10.29 -25.65 0.99
N ILE A 46 -9.47 -24.72 0.49
CA ILE A 46 -9.06 -23.52 1.24
C ILE A 46 -10.27 -22.63 1.53
N HIS A 47 -11.12 -22.40 0.53
CA HIS A 47 -12.33 -21.62 0.70
C HIS A 47 -13.27 -22.22 1.74
N ASP A 48 -13.55 -23.51 1.65
CA ASP A 48 -14.41 -24.21 2.60
C ASP A 48 -13.81 -24.21 4.01
N GLY A 49 -12.50 -24.35 4.14
CA GLY A 49 -11.80 -24.19 5.41
C GLY A 49 -11.96 -22.79 6.01
N ALA A 50 -11.84 -21.74 5.20
CA ALA A 50 -12.05 -20.37 5.63
C ALA A 50 -13.51 -20.14 6.08
N MET A 51 -14.50 -20.64 5.33
CA MET A 51 -15.90 -20.54 5.73
C MET A 51 -16.18 -21.26 7.04
N ARG A 52 -15.65 -22.47 7.22
CA ARG A 52 -15.78 -23.22 8.49
C ARG A 52 -15.17 -22.48 9.67
N ILE A 53 -14.02 -21.81 9.48
CA ILE A 53 -13.43 -20.96 10.53
C ILE A 53 -14.41 -19.84 10.93
N LEU A 54 -15.02 -19.17 9.96
CA LEU A 54 -15.96 -18.10 10.25
C LEU A 54 -17.25 -18.59 10.92
N GLU A 55 -17.76 -19.78 10.53
CA GLU A 55 -19.00 -20.37 11.04
C GLU A 55 -18.81 -21.06 12.41
N GLU A 56 -17.79 -21.93 12.53
CA GLU A 56 -17.63 -22.81 13.69
C GLU A 56 -16.79 -22.17 14.80
N ILE A 57 -15.72 -21.44 14.44
CA ILE A 57 -14.79 -20.82 15.38
C ILE A 57 -15.16 -19.35 15.60
N GLY A 58 -15.31 -18.57 14.53
CA GLY A 58 -15.56 -17.14 14.54
C GLY A 58 -14.31 -16.30 14.79
N ILE A 59 -14.48 -14.99 14.86
CA ILE A 59 -13.45 -13.98 15.06
C ILE A 59 -13.80 -13.13 16.28
N ASP A 60 -12.80 -12.73 17.06
CA ASP A 60 -12.98 -11.83 18.18
C ASP A 60 -12.94 -10.37 17.73
N PHE A 61 -14.07 -9.69 17.84
CA PHE A 61 -14.19 -8.26 17.58
C PHE A 61 -14.13 -7.49 18.90
N LEU A 62 -12.99 -6.85 19.18
CA LEU A 62 -12.79 -6.15 20.45
C LEU A 62 -13.62 -4.88 20.58
N ASN A 63 -13.96 -4.23 19.46
CA ASN A 63 -14.81 -3.05 19.45
C ASN A 63 -16.28 -3.43 19.64
N ALA A 64 -16.93 -2.85 20.67
CA ALA A 64 -18.33 -3.13 20.99
C ALA A 64 -19.31 -2.63 19.91
N GLU A 65 -19.04 -1.50 19.28
CA GLU A 65 -19.86 -0.96 18.19
C GLU A 65 -19.84 -1.90 16.98
N ALA A 66 -18.67 -2.41 16.61
CA ALA A 66 -18.54 -3.39 15.51
C ALA A 66 -19.36 -4.65 15.79
N ARG A 67 -19.34 -5.16 17.04
CA ARG A 67 -20.21 -6.29 17.43
C ARG A 67 -21.68 -5.96 17.30
N GLY A 68 -22.09 -4.74 17.68
CA GLY A 68 -23.45 -4.25 17.52
C GLY A 68 -23.91 -4.24 16.06
N ILE A 69 -23.07 -3.75 15.16
CA ILE A 69 -23.32 -3.74 13.71
C ILE A 69 -23.48 -5.16 13.17
N LEU A 70 -22.56 -6.07 13.53
CA LEU A 70 -22.60 -7.47 13.09
C LEU A 70 -23.81 -8.21 13.63
N LYS A 71 -24.19 -7.96 14.90
CA LYS A 71 -25.41 -8.51 15.48
C LYS A 71 -26.67 -8.03 14.76
N ALA A 72 -26.74 -6.73 14.47
CA ALA A 72 -27.88 -6.16 13.71
C ALA A 72 -27.94 -6.71 12.28
N ALA A 73 -26.80 -7.10 11.71
CA ALA A 73 -26.71 -7.74 10.40
C ALA A 73 -27.03 -9.26 10.42
N GLY A 74 -27.33 -9.84 11.60
CA GLY A 74 -27.73 -11.25 11.74
C GLY A 74 -26.61 -12.22 12.09
N CYS A 75 -25.40 -11.73 12.41
CA CYS A 75 -24.32 -12.59 12.87
C CYS A 75 -24.56 -13.09 14.31
N ASP A 76 -24.03 -14.28 14.62
CA ASP A 76 -24.04 -14.83 15.97
C ASP A 76 -22.94 -14.15 16.81
N VAL A 77 -23.36 -13.28 17.71
CA VAL A 77 -22.47 -12.56 18.63
C VAL A 77 -22.58 -13.16 20.02
N ALA A 78 -21.48 -13.66 20.54
CA ALA A 78 -21.45 -14.24 21.88
C ALA A 78 -22.01 -13.25 22.93
N PRO A 79 -22.90 -13.68 23.84
CA PRO A 79 -23.44 -12.83 24.87
C PRO A 79 -22.37 -12.22 25.78
N GLU A 80 -21.34 -13.03 26.05
CA GLU A 80 -20.17 -12.62 26.82
C GLU A 80 -18.92 -12.78 25.95
N GLY A 81 -18.02 -11.79 26.01
CA GLY A 81 -16.78 -11.78 25.25
C GLY A 81 -16.85 -11.03 23.92
N ALA A 82 -15.96 -11.35 23.02
CA ALA A 82 -15.75 -10.63 21.74
C ALA A 82 -16.04 -11.48 20.52
N ARG A 83 -16.41 -12.76 20.69
CA ARG A 83 -16.56 -13.74 19.61
C ARG A 83 -17.79 -13.47 18.75
N VAL A 84 -17.56 -13.44 17.44
CA VAL A 84 -18.62 -13.33 16.42
C VAL A 84 -18.45 -14.46 15.43
N ARG A 85 -19.51 -15.21 15.18
CA ARG A 85 -19.58 -16.21 14.11
C ARG A 85 -20.43 -15.68 12.97
N MET A 86 -20.07 -16.03 11.76
CA MET A 86 -20.71 -15.54 10.55
C MET A 86 -21.12 -16.74 9.68
N ASP A 87 -22.39 -16.85 9.38
CA ASP A 87 -22.89 -17.82 8.42
C ASP A 87 -22.28 -17.60 7.04
N ARG A 88 -21.91 -18.67 6.33
CA ARG A 88 -21.28 -18.57 5.00
C ARG A 88 -22.18 -17.89 3.99
N GLY A 89 -23.48 -18.09 4.06
CA GLY A 89 -24.45 -17.41 3.18
C GLY A 89 -24.41 -15.91 3.37
N PHE A 90 -24.35 -15.43 4.63
CA PHE A 90 -24.15 -14.02 4.93
C PHE A 90 -22.85 -13.46 4.35
N VAL A 91 -21.73 -14.18 4.55
CA VAL A 91 -20.42 -13.75 4.02
C VAL A 91 -20.44 -13.67 2.50
N LEU A 92 -20.98 -14.69 1.81
CA LEU A 92 -21.07 -14.74 0.35
C LEU A 92 -21.96 -13.62 -0.21
N GLU A 93 -23.08 -13.31 0.45
CA GLU A 93 -23.94 -12.17 0.05
C GLU A 93 -23.21 -10.83 0.19
N LYS A 94 -22.44 -10.64 1.24
CA LYS A 94 -21.64 -9.42 1.41
C LYS A 94 -20.51 -9.32 0.39
N LEU A 95 -19.86 -10.43 0.05
CA LEU A 95 -18.82 -10.45 -0.98
C LEU A 95 -19.35 -10.03 -2.37
N LYS A 96 -20.61 -10.29 -2.70
CA LYS A 96 -21.23 -9.83 -3.97
C LYS A 96 -21.29 -8.31 -4.09
N THR A 97 -21.25 -7.58 -2.98
CA THR A 97 -21.25 -6.09 -3.01
C THR A 97 -19.88 -5.48 -3.29
N ALA A 98 -18.81 -6.28 -3.23
CA ALA A 98 -17.47 -5.80 -3.51
C ALA A 98 -17.32 -5.51 -5.02
N PRO A 99 -16.84 -4.33 -5.44
CA PRO A 99 -16.66 -4.02 -6.85
C PRO A 99 -15.51 -4.85 -7.41
N GLN A 100 -15.64 -5.32 -8.66
CA GLN A 100 -14.58 -6.02 -9.38
C GLN A 100 -13.42 -5.09 -9.74
N SER A 101 -13.70 -3.80 -9.89
CA SER A 101 -12.69 -2.78 -10.11
C SER A 101 -13.13 -1.45 -9.52
N PHE A 102 -12.17 -0.63 -9.12
CA PHE A 102 -12.42 0.73 -8.65
C PHE A 102 -11.25 1.65 -9.01
N THR A 103 -11.52 2.95 -9.08
CA THR A 103 -10.51 3.95 -9.40
C THR A 103 -10.17 4.77 -8.16
N VAL A 104 -8.87 4.93 -7.90
CA VAL A 104 -8.33 5.85 -6.90
C VAL A 104 -7.85 7.09 -7.64
N THR A 105 -8.45 8.25 -7.33
CA THR A 105 -8.08 9.53 -7.95
C THR A 105 -7.24 10.33 -6.96
N PRO A 106 -5.94 10.51 -7.22
CA PRO A 106 -5.06 11.33 -6.39
C PRO A 106 -5.29 12.82 -6.65
N ARG A 107 -4.54 13.68 -5.91
CA ARG A 107 -4.56 15.14 -6.11
C ARG A 107 -4.28 15.55 -7.56
N ASN A 108 -3.38 14.84 -8.26
CA ASN A 108 -3.19 14.98 -9.69
C ASN A 108 -4.03 13.91 -10.43
N PRO A 109 -5.17 14.26 -11.05
CA PRO A 109 -6.05 13.29 -11.71
C PRO A 109 -5.39 12.52 -12.86
N ALA A 110 -4.34 13.08 -13.48
CA ALA A 110 -3.58 12.38 -14.53
C ALA A 110 -2.82 11.15 -13.99
N ARG A 111 -2.72 11.01 -12.67
CA ARG A 111 -2.13 9.88 -11.98
C ARG A 111 -3.18 8.95 -11.35
N ALA A 112 -4.43 9.02 -11.79
CA ALA A 112 -5.47 8.11 -11.36
C ALA A 112 -5.11 6.66 -11.70
N ILE A 113 -5.35 5.75 -10.76
CA ILE A 113 -5.10 4.31 -10.91
C ILE A 113 -6.39 3.53 -10.78
N THR A 114 -6.55 2.51 -11.59
CA THR A 114 -7.66 1.55 -11.49
C THR A 114 -7.11 0.25 -10.91
N ILE A 115 -7.71 -0.23 -9.85
CA ILE A 115 -7.44 -1.53 -9.23
C ILE A 115 -8.46 -2.53 -9.79
N GLY A 116 -8.01 -3.69 -10.25
CA GLY A 116 -8.82 -4.68 -10.94
C GLY A 116 -8.73 -4.58 -12.47
N ASP A 117 -9.61 -5.24 -13.19
CA ASP A 117 -9.67 -5.24 -14.66
C ASP A 117 -8.32 -5.62 -15.35
N GLY A 118 -7.58 -6.58 -14.75
CA GLY A 118 -6.29 -7.03 -15.29
C GLY A 118 -5.18 -5.97 -15.26
N ARG A 119 -5.36 -4.88 -14.54
CA ARG A 119 -4.34 -3.83 -14.37
C ARG A 119 -3.37 -4.20 -13.27
N MET A 120 -2.09 -3.95 -13.52
CA MET A 120 -1.02 -4.11 -12.54
C MET A 120 -0.64 -2.74 -11.99
N VAL A 121 -0.77 -2.58 -10.68
CA VAL A 121 -0.45 -1.33 -10.01
C VAL A 121 0.67 -1.61 -9.00
N PHE A 122 1.80 -0.94 -9.17
CA PHE A 122 2.98 -1.12 -8.32
C PHE A 122 3.03 -0.04 -7.25
N GLY A 123 3.26 -0.45 -6.02
CA GLY A 123 3.52 0.43 -4.89
C GLY A 123 4.89 0.15 -4.27
N ASN A 124 5.32 1.03 -3.38
CA ASN A 124 6.48 0.76 -2.54
C ASN A 124 6.17 -0.33 -1.51
N VAL A 125 7.21 -0.94 -0.95
CA VAL A 125 7.09 -1.83 0.22
C VAL A 125 6.50 -1.06 1.40
N SER A 126 5.79 -1.77 2.27
CA SER A 126 5.12 -1.17 3.43
C SER A 126 5.73 -1.66 4.74
N SER A 127 6.10 -0.69 5.58
CA SER A 127 6.50 -0.85 6.99
C SER A 127 7.66 -1.80 7.28
N PRO A 128 8.74 -1.89 6.47
CA PRO A 128 9.94 -2.59 6.92
C PRO A 128 10.61 -1.80 8.05
N PRO A 129 11.16 -2.48 9.07
CA PRO A 129 11.79 -1.80 10.20
C PRO A 129 13.19 -1.27 9.88
N ASN A 130 13.79 -1.72 8.77
CA ASN A 130 15.14 -1.36 8.37
C ASN A 130 15.17 -0.91 6.92
N CYS A 131 16.13 -0.04 6.61
CA CYS A 131 16.55 0.32 5.25
C CYS A 131 18.02 -0.06 5.03
N SER A 132 18.44 -0.02 3.77
CA SER A 132 19.85 -0.19 3.42
C SER A 132 20.20 0.64 2.18
N ASP A 133 21.42 1.16 2.15
CA ASP A 133 22.02 1.81 1.01
C ASP A 133 23.49 1.35 0.84
N LEU A 134 24.14 1.77 -0.25
CA LEU A 134 25.51 1.36 -0.57
C LEU A 134 26.54 1.97 0.38
N ASP A 135 26.28 3.13 0.94
CA ASP A 135 27.24 3.88 1.77
C ASP A 135 27.18 3.48 3.23
N ARG A 136 25.97 3.31 3.78
CA ARG A 136 25.72 3.08 5.21
C ARG A 136 25.32 1.64 5.55
N GLY A 137 25.07 0.81 4.52
CA GLY A 137 24.60 -0.55 4.72
C GLY A 137 23.20 -0.63 5.36
N ARG A 138 22.89 -1.77 5.99
CA ARG A 138 21.60 -1.99 6.66
C ARG A 138 21.56 -1.32 8.02
N ARG A 139 20.52 -0.55 8.28
CA ARG A 139 20.28 0.17 9.53
C ARG A 139 18.78 0.29 9.85
N PRO A 140 18.39 0.56 11.10
CA PRO A 140 17.01 0.94 11.43
C PRO A 140 16.57 2.15 10.60
N GLY A 141 15.28 2.19 10.28
CA GLY A 141 14.69 3.34 9.60
C GLY A 141 14.66 4.58 10.50
N ASP A 142 14.87 5.74 9.90
CA ASP A 142 14.76 7.05 10.51
C ASP A 142 13.91 7.97 9.62
N ARG A 143 13.57 9.17 10.11
CA ARG A 143 12.77 10.13 9.35
C ARG A 143 13.44 10.54 8.04
N GLU A 144 14.76 10.71 8.02
CA GLU A 144 15.51 11.04 6.82
C GLU A 144 15.34 9.96 5.75
N SER A 145 15.58 8.70 6.11
CA SER A 145 15.40 7.55 5.21
C SER A 145 13.95 7.42 4.72
N TYR A 146 12.97 7.69 5.60
CA TYR A 146 11.56 7.71 5.23
C TYR A 146 11.30 8.76 4.14
N GLN A 147 11.74 10.00 4.34
CA GLN A 147 11.55 11.10 3.40
C GLN A 147 12.24 10.83 2.06
N ASP A 148 13.46 10.28 2.09
CA ASP A 148 14.20 9.94 0.88
C ASP A 148 13.52 8.83 0.08
N LEU A 149 13.00 7.80 0.74
CA LEU A 149 12.26 6.73 0.09
C LEU A 149 10.91 7.22 -0.47
N ILE A 150 10.23 8.16 0.19
CA ILE A 150 9.03 8.81 -0.36
C ILE A 150 9.37 9.61 -1.62
N LYS A 151 10.45 10.42 -1.61
CA LYS A 151 10.91 11.16 -2.79
C LYS A 151 11.25 10.21 -3.95
N LEU A 152 11.94 9.11 -3.67
CA LEU A 152 12.23 8.08 -4.67
C LEU A 152 10.94 7.46 -5.23
N THR A 153 10.01 7.09 -4.37
CA THR A 153 8.69 6.54 -4.77
C THR A 153 7.97 7.50 -5.75
N GLN A 154 7.99 8.79 -5.46
CA GLN A 154 7.33 9.81 -6.29
C GLN A 154 8.11 10.14 -7.58
N SER A 155 9.41 9.88 -7.60
CA SER A 155 10.27 10.19 -8.76
C SER A 155 10.23 9.14 -9.86
N PHE A 156 9.79 7.92 -9.56
CA PHE A 156 9.77 6.82 -10.53
C PHE A 156 8.39 6.63 -11.17
N ASN A 157 8.35 6.63 -12.51
CA ASN A 157 7.13 6.39 -13.28
C ASN A 157 6.62 4.94 -13.19
N CYS A 158 7.44 3.99 -12.79
CA CYS A 158 7.05 2.60 -12.58
C CYS A 158 6.39 2.36 -11.20
N ILE A 159 6.40 3.33 -10.30
CA ILE A 159 5.71 3.26 -9.02
C ILE A 159 4.45 4.13 -9.11
N HIS A 160 3.29 3.52 -8.92
CA HIS A 160 2.01 4.15 -9.20
C HIS A 160 1.35 4.73 -7.95
N PHE A 161 1.68 4.20 -6.77
CA PHE A 161 1.15 4.71 -5.49
C PHE A 161 2.16 4.49 -4.35
N ALA A 162 2.06 5.32 -3.32
CA ALA A 162 2.78 5.14 -2.07
C ALA A 162 1.85 4.40 -1.09
N GLY A 163 2.16 3.12 -0.84
CA GLY A 163 1.41 2.27 0.08
C GLY A 163 2.14 2.16 1.42
N GLY A 164 1.57 2.72 2.49
CA GLY A 164 2.16 2.64 3.83
C GLY A 164 3.47 3.42 4.00
N TYR A 165 4.29 3.00 4.93
CA TYR A 165 5.60 3.59 5.20
C TYR A 165 6.67 2.81 4.43
N PRO A 166 7.45 3.43 3.53
CA PRO A 166 8.53 2.73 2.83
C PRO A 166 9.64 2.22 3.78
N VAL A 167 9.75 2.82 4.94
CA VAL A 167 10.49 2.34 6.10
C VAL A 167 9.86 2.91 7.36
N GLU A 168 9.91 2.18 8.46
CA GLU A 168 9.39 2.64 9.75
C GLU A 168 10.38 3.63 10.39
N PRO A 169 10.05 4.93 10.57
CA PRO A 169 10.95 5.90 11.21
C PRO A 169 10.91 5.70 12.72
N VAL A 170 11.82 4.87 13.25
CA VAL A 170 11.83 4.49 14.67
C VAL A 170 12.37 5.58 15.59
N ASP A 171 13.00 6.61 15.06
CA ASP A 171 13.43 7.83 15.75
C ASP A 171 12.28 8.77 16.11
N ILE A 172 11.09 8.57 15.51
CA ILE A 172 9.87 9.30 15.86
C ILE A 172 9.07 8.47 16.86
N HIS A 173 8.62 9.11 17.94
CA HIS A 173 7.80 8.42 18.96
C HIS A 173 6.51 7.84 18.36
N ALA A 174 6.18 6.61 18.70
CA ALA A 174 5.08 5.85 18.09
C ALA A 174 3.72 6.57 18.14
N SER A 175 3.44 7.35 19.20
CA SER A 175 2.16 8.07 19.36
C SER A 175 1.93 9.20 18.36
N ILE A 176 3.01 9.79 17.80
CA ILE A 176 2.93 10.92 16.85
C ILE A 176 3.47 10.57 15.46
N ARG A 177 4.12 9.43 15.31
CA ARG A 177 4.78 8.99 14.08
C ARG A 177 3.86 9.07 12.86
N HIS A 178 2.61 8.64 13.02
CA HIS A 178 1.64 8.67 11.92
C HIS A 178 1.33 10.09 11.44
N LEU A 179 1.36 11.10 12.31
CA LEU A 179 1.15 12.51 11.94
C LEU A 179 2.35 13.06 11.18
N ASP A 180 3.57 12.83 11.68
CA ASP A 180 4.80 13.25 11.00
C ASP A 180 4.95 12.58 9.64
N CYS A 181 4.69 11.26 9.55
CA CYS A 181 4.73 10.55 8.28
C CYS A 181 3.67 11.02 7.28
N LEU A 182 2.49 11.42 7.75
CA LEU A 182 1.46 12.01 6.89
C LEU A 182 1.85 13.40 6.40
N PHE A 183 2.52 14.19 7.25
CA PHE A 183 3.01 15.50 6.89
C PHE A 183 4.15 15.44 5.85
N ASP A 184 5.00 14.42 5.93
CA ASP A 184 6.15 14.22 5.05
C ASP A 184 5.76 13.61 3.67
N LYS A 185 4.51 13.15 3.46
CA LYS A 185 3.97 12.63 2.19
C LYS A 185 3.49 13.73 1.27
#